data_72f85c27e8e3ec1671e26bbd96480826
#
_entry.id   72f85c27e8e3ec1671e26bbd96480826
#
_cell.length_a   1.000
_cell.length_b   1.000
_cell.length_c   1.000
_cell.angle_alpha   90.00
_cell.angle_beta   90.00
_cell.angle_gamma   90.00
#
_symmetry.space_group_name_H-M   'P 1'
#
loop_
_entity.id
_entity.type
_entity.pdbx_description
1 polymer ?
#
loop_
_entity_poly.entity_id
_entity_poly.type
_entity_poly.pdbx_seq_one_letter_code
_entity_poly.pdbx_strand_id
1 'polypeptide(L)'
;MNGHERREFVRSHRTAIFGYGRRDHGPAMTAVYYVMDGDDLLVSTMAARAKARAVARNPKVSLCVLDEKWPPTYLLVYGTATVVTDFKAVVEHLIQIMALMAERAMPDSTRQHVEKMARRENRIILRVTPYMTFESPPRHVYKPDDVKGLTHGLGASLAWDAIP
;
A
#
# COMPACT_ATOMS: atom_id res chain seq x y z
N MET A 1 -1.21 -13.48 11.89
CA MET A 1 0.12 -13.36 11.21
C MET A 1 1.13 -12.78 12.21
N ASN A 2 2.31 -13.37 12.31
CA ASN A 2 3.46 -12.77 13.01
C ASN A 2 4.10 -11.67 12.14
N GLY A 3 5.15 -10.99 12.62
CA GLY A 3 5.77 -9.86 11.90
C GLY A 3 6.34 -10.24 10.53
N HIS A 4 6.97 -11.41 10.41
CA HIS A 4 7.49 -11.91 9.14
C HIS A 4 6.37 -12.20 8.15
N GLU A 5 5.33 -12.92 8.58
CA GLU A 5 4.16 -13.23 7.74
C GLU A 5 3.45 -11.97 7.25
N ARG A 6 3.36 -10.91 8.08
CA ARG A 6 2.78 -9.63 7.69
C ARG A 6 3.59 -8.92 6.60
N ARG A 7 4.94 -8.94 6.71
CA ARG A 7 5.81 -8.39 5.67
C ARG A 7 5.68 -9.15 4.36
N GLU A 8 5.68 -10.48 4.42
CA GLU A 8 5.49 -11.32 3.23
C GLU A 8 4.10 -11.13 2.61
N PHE A 9 3.07 -10.95 3.43
CA PHE A 9 1.74 -10.61 2.93
C PHE A 9 1.77 -9.31 2.11
N VAL A 10 2.41 -8.25 2.62
CA VAL A 10 2.55 -6.98 1.88
C VAL A 10 3.39 -7.16 0.61
N ARG A 11 4.48 -7.92 0.66
CA ARG A 11 5.35 -8.16 -0.51
C ARG A 11 4.69 -8.97 -1.61
N SER A 12 3.84 -9.91 -1.24
CA SER A 12 3.15 -10.80 -2.20
C SER A 12 1.97 -10.13 -2.91
N HIS A 13 1.54 -8.95 -2.45
CA HIS A 13 0.45 -8.18 -3.03
C HIS A 13 0.99 -6.94 -3.76
N ARG A 14 0.17 -6.35 -4.62
CA ARG A 14 0.55 -5.22 -5.48
C ARG A 14 -0.43 -4.05 -5.45
N THR A 15 -1.57 -4.25 -4.82
CA THR A 15 -2.63 -3.24 -4.71
C THR A 15 -3.01 -3.00 -3.27
N ALA A 16 -3.41 -1.78 -2.96
CA ALA A 16 -3.93 -1.41 -1.66
C ALA A 16 -4.94 -0.27 -1.77
N ILE A 17 -5.74 -0.11 -0.74
CA ILE A 17 -6.52 1.11 -0.53
C ILE A 17 -5.67 2.06 0.31
N PHE A 18 -5.25 3.17 -0.29
CA PHE A 18 -4.46 4.22 0.36
C PHE A 18 -5.38 5.21 1.06
N GLY A 19 -5.30 5.26 2.39
CA GLY A 19 -6.06 6.13 3.27
C GLY A 19 -5.25 7.35 3.72
N TYR A 20 -5.86 8.54 3.69
CA TYR A 20 -5.23 9.78 4.14
C TYR A 20 -6.27 10.76 4.71
N GLY A 21 -5.84 11.61 5.65
CA GLY A 21 -6.69 12.62 6.27
C GLY A 21 -7.03 13.77 5.35
N ARG A 22 -8.28 14.25 5.39
CA ARG A 22 -8.74 15.49 4.76
C ARG A 22 -8.99 16.57 5.81
N ARG A 23 -9.04 17.86 5.39
CA ARG A 23 -9.33 18.94 6.34
C ARG A 23 -10.78 18.95 6.79
N ASP A 24 -11.68 18.98 5.81
CA ASP A 24 -13.09 19.33 6.03
C ASP A 24 -14.04 18.15 5.81
N HIS A 25 -13.50 16.96 5.61
CA HIS A 25 -14.27 15.74 5.35
C HIS A 25 -13.65 14.57 6.09
N GLY A 26 -14.36 13.45 6.12
CA GLY A 26 -13.82 12.19 6.60
C GLY A 26 -12.55 11.77 5.82
N PRO A 27 -11.84 10.74 6.29
CA PRO A 27 -10.68 10.20 5.60
C PRO A 27 -11.00 9.87 4.14
N ALA A 28 -10.09 10.19 3.23
CA ALA A 28 -10.22 9.81 1.84
C ALA A 28 -9.46 8.49 1.59
N MET A 29 -10.00 7.67 0.71
CA MET A 29 -9.45 6.38 0.33
C MET A 29 -9.36 6.29 -1.19
N THR A 30 -8.26 5.74 -1.72
CA THR A 30 -8.07 5.55 -3.15
C THR A 30 -7.33 4.24 -3.42
N ALA A 31 -7.76 3.49 -4.43
CA ALA A 31 -7.01 2.34 -4.89
C ALA A 31 -5.66 2.78 -5.50
N VAL A 32 -4.61 2.07 -5.18
CA VAL A 32 -3.25 2.31 -5.67
C VAL A 32 -2.55 1.00 -5.98
N TYR A 33 -1.63 1.04 -6.95
CA TYR A 33 -0.54 0.06 -7.03
C TYR A 33 0.62 0.55 -6.17
N TYR A 34 1.35 -0.38 -5.59
CA TYR A 34 2.59 -0.09 -4.87
C TYR A 34 3.67 -1.11 -5.21
N VAL A 35 4.91 -0.74 -5.00
CA VAL A 35 6.05 -1.65 -4.99
C VAL A 35 6.81 -1.47 -3.69
N MET A 36 7.51 -2.52 -3.25
CA MET A 36 8.37 -2.45 -2.07
C MET A 36 9.79 -2.03 -2.46
N ASP A 37 10.38 -1.15 -1.64
CA ASP A 37 11.80 -0.81 -1.67
C ASP A 37 12.36 -1.03 -0.26
N GLY A 38 12.99 -2.16 -0.03
CA GLY A 38 13.23 -2.66 1.32
C GLY A 38 11.91 -2.92 2.04
N ASP A 39 11.67 -2.21 3.12
CA ASP A 39 10.44 -2.25 3.89
C ASP A 39 9.47 -1.08 3.59
N ASP A 40 9.90 -0.11 2.79
CA ASP A 40 9.06 1.01 2.38
C ASP A 40 8.11 0.63 1.23
N LEU A 41 6.89 1.17 1.28
CA LEU A 41 5.92 1.05 0.19
C LEU A 41 5.96 2.31 -0.66
N LEU A 42 6.20 2.15 -1.96
CA LEU A 42 6.26 3.25 -2.92
C LEU A 42 4.98 3.32 -3.75
N VAL A 43 4.32 4.48 -3.73
CA VAL A 43 3.07 4.73 -4.45
C VAL A 43 3.25 5.92 -5.37
N SER A 44 2.99 5.75 -6.67
CA SER A 44 3.02 6.86 -7.62
C SER A 44 1.72 7.67 -7.59
N THR A 45 1.86 9.00 -7.68
CA THR A 45 0.73 9.91 -7.88
C THR A 45 1.18 11.17 -8.64
N MET A 46 0.24 12.01 -9.02
CA MET A 46 0.53 13.36 -9.54
C MET A 46 0.65 14.34 -8.38
N ALA A 47 1.58 15.28 -8.43
CA ALA A 47 1.77 16.31 -7.39
C ALA A 47 0.49 17.11 -7.10
N ALA A 48 -0.35 17.35 -8.11
CA ALA A 48 -1.61 18.07 -7.99
C ALA A 48 -2.74 17.28 -7.31
N ARG A 49 -2.60 15.97 -7.09
CA ARG A 49 -3.65 15.14 -6.48
C ARG A 49 -3.84 15.44 -4.99
N ALA A 50 -5.06 15.25 -4.52
CA ALA A 50 -5.44 15.52 -3.12
C ALA A 50 -4.57 14.75 -2.12
N LYS A 51 -4.21 13.49 -2.41
CA LYS A 51 -3.35 12.67 -1.54
C LYS A 51 -1.94 13.26 -1.39
N ALA A 52 -1.33 13.80 -2.46
CA ALA A 52 -0.02 14.44 -2.38
C ALA A 52 -0.04 15.66 -1.46
N ARG A 53 -1.04 16.53 -1.63
CA ARG A 53 -1.23 17.71 -0.76
C ARG A 53 -1.58 17.32 0.69
N ALA A 54 -2.33 16.23 0.86
CA ALA A 54 -2.67 15.74 2.19
C ALA A 54 -1.43 15.24 2.95
N VAL A 55 -0.60 14.43 2.31
CA VAL A 55 0.66 13.92 2.87
C VAL A 55 1.60 15.05 3.27
N ALA A 56 1.70 16.11 2.45
CA ALA A 56 2.53 17.27 2.77
C ALA A 56 2.08 18.01 4.06
N ARG A 57 0.78 17.92 4.41
CA ARG A 57 0.24 18.51 5.65
C ARG A 57 0.27 17.57 6.84
N ASN A 58 -0.09 16.33 6.61
CA ASN A 58 -0.12 15.27 7.61
C ASN A 58 0.43 13.99 6.97
N PRO A 59 1.65 13.60 7.33
CA PRO A 59 2.30 12.43 6.73
C PRO A 59 1.74 11.09 7.21
N LYS A 60 0.85 11.07 8.19
CA LYS A 60 0.24 9.82 8.69
C LYS A 60 -0.76 9.29 7.69
N VAL A 61 -0.50 8.07 7.21
CA VAL A 61 -1.30 7.37 6.20
C VAL A 61 -1.54 5.92 6.60
N SER A 62 -2.48 5.29 5.92
CA SER A 62 -2.70 3.85 6.03
C SER A 62 -2.86 3.23 4.65
N LEU A 63 -2.42 1.98 4.52
CA LEU A 63 -2.67 1.16 3.34
C LEU A 63 -3.41 -0.10 3.80
N CYS A 64 -4.57 -0.36 3.22
CA CYS A 64 -5.28 -1.62 3.41
C CYS A 64 -4.93 -2.53 2.23
N VAL A 65 -4.12 -3.53 2.49
CA VAL A 65 -3.76 -4.58 1.54
C VAL A 65 -4.78 -5.70 1.67
N LEU A 66 -5.36 -6.11 0.56
CA LEU A 66 -6.46 -7.08 0.51
C LEU A 66 -6.02 -8.34 -0.24
N ASP A 67 -6.33 -9.51 0.30
CA ASP A 67 -6.37 -10.76 -0.43
C ASP A 67 -7.85 -11.18 -0.61
N GLU A 68 -8.29 -11.25 -1.86
CA GLU A 68 -9.65 -11.62 -2.21
C GLU A 68 -9.87 -13.14 -2.25
N LYS A 69 -8.78 -13.92 -2.10
CA LYS A 69 -8.91 -15.37 -2.01
C LYS A 69 -9.69 -15.75 -0.76
N TRP A 70 -10.53 -16.76 -0.89
CA TRP A 70 -11.29 -17.25 0.24
C TRP A 70 -10.39 -18.05 1.22
N PRO A 71 -10.46 -17.75 2.52
CA PRO A 71 -11.21 -16.69 3.21
C PRO A 71 -10.59 -15.32 2.99
N PRO A 72 -11.39 -14.28 2.68
CA PRO A 72 -10.86 -12.95 2.43
C PRO A 72 -10.10 -12.43 3.65
N THR A 73 -8.91 -11.93 3.41
CA THR A 73 -7.99 -11.46 4.45
C THR A 73 -7.51 -10.07 4.08
N TYR A 74 -7.24 -9.23 5.07
CA TYR A 74 -6.64 -7.94 4.86
C TYR A 74 -5.60 -7.62 5.95
N LEU A 75 -4.67 -6.77 5.58
CA LEU A 75 -3.71 -6.19 6.51
C LEU A 75 -3.72 -4.68 6.37
N LEU A 76 -3.98 -3.97 7.47
CA LEU A 76 -3.74 -2.53 7.53
C LEU A 76 -2.28 -2.27 7.86
N VAL A 77 -1.63 -1.45 7.05
CA VAL A 77 -0.28 -0.94 7.28
C VAL A 77 -0.39 0.55 7.60
N TYR A 78 0.00 0.95 8.79
CA TYR A 78 0.13 2.35 9.17
C TYR A 78 1.54 2.82 8.93
N GLY A 79 1.70 3.97 8.29
CA GLY A 79 3.00 4.48 7.92
C GLY A 79 3.11 6.00 7.96
N THR A 80 4.34 6.46 7.87
CA THR A 80 4.66 7.88 7.67
C THR A 80 5.10 8.06 6.22
N ALA A 81 4.39 8.89 5.47
CA ALA A 81 4.65 9.12 4.06
C ALA A 81 5.54 10.36 3.85
N THR A 82 6.49 10.26 2.94
CA THR A 82 7.30 11.36 2.45
C THR A 82 7.11 11.52 0.94
N VAL A 83 7.26 12.76 0.45
CA VAL A 83 7.16 13.06 -0.98
C VAL A 83 8.55 12.99 -1.60
N VAL A 84 8.73 12.13 -2.60
CA VAL A 84 9.95 12.00 -3.38
C VAL A 84 9.71 12.59 -4.77
N THR A 85 10.52 13.58 -5.15
CA THR A 85 10.42 14.31 -6.43
C THR A 85 11.61 14.07 -7.35
N ASP A 86 12.58 13.24 -6.93
CA ASP A 86 13.70 12.87 -7.80
C ASP A 86 13.18 12.21 -9.07
N PHE A 87 13.47 12.85 -10.20
CA PHE A 87 12.89 12.44 -11.48
C PHE A 87 13.34 11.03 -11.91
N LYS A 88 14.60 10.68 -11.65
CA LYS A 88 15.11 9.35 -11.98
C LYS A 88 14.41 8.28 -11.16
N ALA A 89 14.27 8.49 -9.86
CA ALA A 89 13.54 7.58 -8.97
C ALA A 89 12.07 7.45 -9.40
N VAL A 90 11.41 8.55 -9.78
CA VAL A 90 10.03 8.53 -10.27
C VAL A 90 9.88 7.68 -11.53
N VAL A 91 10.78 7.84 -12.51
CA VAL A 91 10.76 7.06 -13.76
C VAL A 91 10.98 5.58 -13.49
N GLU A 92 11.98 5.22 -12.67
CA GLU A 92 12.25 3.83 -12.29
C GLU A 92 11.02 3.19 -11.61
N HIS A 93 10.43 3.89 -10.66
CA HIS A 93 9.24 3.40 -9.96
C HIS A 93 8.05 3.19 -10.92
N LEU A 94 7.81 4.11 -11.87
CA LEU A 94 6.75 3.94 -12.85
C LEU A 94 6.98 2.73 -13.76
N ILE A 95 8.24 2.48 -14.16
CA ILE A 95 8.60 1.29 -14.94
C ILE A 95 8.33 0.02 -14.13
N GLN A 96 8.70 0.01 -12.84
CA GLN A 96 8.41 -1.12 -11.94
C GLN A 96 6.91 -1.38 -11.80
N ILE A 97 6.10 -0.34 -11.62
CA ILE A 97 4.63 -0.47 -11.57
C ILE A 97 4.08 -1.03 -12.89
N MET A 98 4.58 -0.56 -14.04
CA MET A 98 4.14 -1.08 -15.34
C MET A 98 4.52 -2.55 -15.52
N ALA A 99 5.74 -2.93 -15.12
CA ALA A 99 6.19 -4.32 -15.16
C ALA A 99 5.32 -5.22 -14.26
N LEU A 100 4.98 -4.73 -13.06
CA LEU A 100 4.11 -5.42 -12.12
C LEU A 100 2.70 -5.63 -12.69
N MET A 101 2.13 -4.59 -13.33
CA MET A 101 0.80 -4.66 -13.96
C MET A 101 0.78 -5.58 -15.17
N ALA A 102 1.85 -5.58 -15.96
CA ALA A 102 1.96 -6.39 -17.18
C ALA A 102 2.46 -7.82 -16.89
N GLU A 103 2.86 -8.11 -15.66
CA GLU A 103 3.44 -9.39 -15.23
C GLU A 103 4.68 -9.81 -16.08
N ARG A 104 5.42 -8.82 -16.56
CA ARG A 104 6.64 -9.00 -17.37
C ARG A 104 7.55 -7.79 -17.29
N ALA A 105 8.83 -8.00 -17.58
CA ALA A 105 9.79 -6.90 -17.72
C ALA A 105 9.37 -5.93 -18.85
N MET A 106 9.59 -4.65 -18.64
CA MET A 106 9.34 -3.63 -19.65
C MET A 106 10.55 -3.52 -20.59
N PRO A 107 10.31 -3.38 -21.92
CA PRO A 107 11.38 -3.11 -22.87
C PRO A 107 12.08 -1.78 -22.57
N ASP A 108 13.36 -1.67 -22.94
CA ASP A 108 14.16 -0.43 -22.74
C ASP A 108 13.52 0.78 -23.43
N SER A 109 12.86 0.57 -24.56
CA SER A 109 12.12 1.61 -25.29
C SER A 109 10.98 2.25 -24.46
N THR A 110 10.50 1.58 -23.43
CA THR A 110 9.45 2.08 -22.54
C THR A 110 9.92 3.32 -21.76
N ARG A 111 11.21 3.39 -21.42
CA ARG A 111 11.78 4.47 -20.60
C ARG A 111 11.46 5.86 -21.15
N GLN A 112 11.72 6.10 -22.43
CA GLN A 112 11.47 7.40 -23.06
C GLN A 112 9.99 7.81 -22.98
N HIS A 113 9.08 6.85 -23.15
CA HIS A 113 7.65 7.10 -23.02
C HIS A 113 7.28 7.47 -21.58
N VAL A 114 7.80 6.73 -20.61
CA VAL A 114 7.56 6.96 -19.17
C VAL A 114 8.12 8.31 -18.74
N GLU A 115 9.30 8.71 -19.19
CA GLU A 115 9.88 10.03 -18.92
C GLU A 115 8.98 11.17 -19.41
N LYS A 116 8.48 11.08 -20.65
CA LYS A 116 7.55 12.06 -21.22
C LYS A 116 6.25 12.14 -20.42
N MET A 117 5.70 10.99 -20.05
CA MET A 117 4.48 10.91 -19.23
C MET A 117 4.71 11.50 -17.83
N ALA A 118 5.81 11.12 -17.17
CA ALA A 118 6.14 11.59 -15.83
C ALA A 118 6.30 13.13 -15.76
N ARG A 119 6.93 13.73 -16.78
CA ARG A 119 7.04 15.20 -16.88
C ARG A 119 5.68 15.85 -17.13
N ARG A 120 4.93 15.37 -18.12
CA ARG A 120 3.61 15.92 -18.49
C ARG A 120 2.64 15.90 -17.32
N GLU A 121 2.66 14.84 -16.52
CA GLU A 121 1.72 14.64 -15.43
C GLU A 121 2.26 15.11 -14.07
N ASN A 122 3.48 15.62 -14.03
CA ASN A 122 4.17 16.00 -12.81
C ASN A 122 4.08 14.90 -11.75
N ARG A 123 4.59 13.71 -12.13
CA ARG A 123 4.56 12.52 -11.26
C ARG A 123 5.54 12.63 -10.12
N ILE A 124 5.13 12.14 -8.97
CA ILE A 124 5.91 12.02 -7.75
C ILE A 124 5.70 10.63 -7.14
N ILE A 125 6.54 10.26 -6.19
CA ILE A 125 6.36 9.08 -5.35
C ILE A 125 5.96 9.54 -3.94
N LEU A 126 5.02 8.83 -3.34
CA LEU A 126 4.79 8.82 -1.90
C LEU A 126 5.52 7.59 -1.36
N ARG A 127 6.60 7.80 -0.63
CA ARG A 127 7.34 6.77 0.08
C ARG A 127 6.73 6.63 1.45
N VAL A 128 6.19 5.47 1.76
CA VAL A 128 5.55 5.17 3.05
C VAL A 128 6.46 4.24 3.83
N THR A 129 6.98 4.74 4.94
CA THR A 129 7.73 3.94 5.92
C THR A 129 6.75 3.41 6.96
N PRO A 130 6.52 2.09 6.99
CA PRO A 130 5.62 1.47 7.95
C PRO A 130 6.13 1.59 9.38
N TYR A 131 5.22 1.72 10.34
CA TYR A 131 5.56 1.65 11.76
C TYR A 131 4.65 0.69 12.55
N MET A 132 3.49 0.34 12.02
CA MET A 132 2.55 -0.57 12.69
C MET A 132 1.65 -1.24 11.65
N THR A 133 1.18 -2.42 11.99
CA THR A 133 0.16 -3.14 11.23
C THR A 133 -1.01 -3.51 12.12
N PHE A 134 -2.18 -3.69 11.51
CA PHE A 134 -3.36 -4.25 12.16
C PHE A 134 -3.97 -5.33 11.28
N GLU A 135 -4.30 -6.44 11.88
CA GLU A 135 -4.94 -7.59 11.26
C GLU A 135 -6.21 -7.95 12.01
N SER A 136 -7.26 -8.28 11.27
CA SER A 136 -8.43 -8.97 11.81
C SER A 136 -8.44 -10.40 11.25
N PRO A 137 -8.47 -11.42 12.11
CA PRO A 137 -8.53 -12.79 11.63
C PRO A 137 -9.76 -13.02 10.74
N PRO A 138 -9.64 -13.83 9.69
CA PRO A 138 -10.78 -14.15 8.84
C PRO A 138 -11.85 -14.87 9.67
N ARG A 139 -13.11 -14.52 9.42
CA ARG A 139 -14.25 -15.14 10.09
C ARG A 139 -14.96 -16.07 9.12
N HIS A 140 -15.10 -17.32 9.50
CA HIS A 140 -15.90 -18.29 8.77
C HIS A 140 -16.99 -18.83 9.66
N VAL A 141 -18.21 -18.75 9.21
CA VAL A 141 -19.36 -19.39 9.83
C VAL A 141 -19.97 -20.31 8.77
N TYR A 142 -19.60 -21.57 8.79
CA TYR A 142 -20.13 -22.56 7.86
C TYR A 142 -21.34 -23.30 8.41
N LYS A 143 -21.40 -23.47 9.74
CA LYS A 143 -22.46 -24.21 10.43
C LYS A 143 -22.87 -23.47 11.69
N PRO A 144 -24.15 -23.61 12.14
CA PRO A 144 -24.61 -22.98 13.37
C PRO A 144 -23.77 -23.33 14.61
N ASP A 145 -23.18 -24.51 14.67
CA ASP A 145 -22.35 -24.95 15.78
C ASP A 145 -20.96 -24.30 15.77
N ASP A 146 -20.46 -23.85 14.61
CA ASP A 146 -19.20 -23.11 14.50
C ASP A 146 -19.28 -21.75 15.20
N VAL A 147 -20.49 -21.21 15.35
CA VAL A 147 -20.72 -19.95 16.08
C VAL A 147 -20.31 -20.04 17.54
N LYS A 148 -20.53 -21.21 18.16
CA LYS A 148 -20.18 -21.43 19.58
C LYS A 148 -18.67 -21.55 19.81
N GLY A 149 -17.92 -22.01 18.80
CA GLY A 149 -16.47 -22.11 18.82
C GLY A 149 -15.74 -20.84 18.32
N LEU A 150 -16.46 -19.86 17.80
CA LEU A 150 -15.91 -18.57 17.41
C LEU A 150 -15.44 -17.82 18.67
N THR A 151 -14.26 -18.14 19.11
CA THR A 151 -13.47 -17.17 19.86
C THR A 151 -13.30 -16.00 18.90
N HIS A 152 -14.01 -14.90 19.17
CA HIS A 152 -13.83 -13.66 18.43
C HIS A 152 -12.39 -13.20 18.65
N GLY A 153 -11.48 -13.69 17.82
CA GLY A 153 -10.15 -13.15 17.78
C GLY A 153 -10.29 -11.67 17.49
N LEU A 154 -10.06 -10.86 18.50
CA LEU A 154 -9.97 -9.42 18.31
C LEU A 154 -8.81 -9.15 17.35
N GLY A 155 -8.99 -8.19 16.44
CA GLY A 155 -7.90 -7.75 15.60
C GLY A 155 -6.73 -7.30 16.46
N ALA A 156 -5.50 -7.58 16.01
CA ALA A 156 -4.29 -7.30 16.74
C ALA A 156 -3.38 -6.33 15.97
N SER A 157 -2.92 -5.29 16.67
CA SER A 157 -1.84 -4.44 16.19
C SER A 157 -0.49 -5.06 16.50
N LEU A 158 0.46 -4.90 15.57
CA LEU A 158 1.85 -5.32 15.72
C LEU A 158 2.76 -4.27 15.09
N ALA A 159 3.82 -3.87 15.80
CA ALA A 159 4.82 -2.98 15.24
C ALA A 159 5.46 -3.61 13.99
N TRP A 160 5.84 -2.78 13.03
CA TRP A 160 6.38 -3.27 11.75
C TRP A 160 7.70 -4.03 11.93
N ASP A 161 8.52 -3.56 12.86
CA ASP A 161 9.82 -4.11 13.23
C ASP A 161 9.75 -5.20 14.31
N ALA A 162 8.54 -5.55 14.80
CA ALA A 162 8.38 -6.62 15.76
C ALA A 162 8.89 -7.93 15.16
N ILE A 163 9.97 -8.41 15.73
CA ILE A 163 10.50 -9.75 15.44
C ILE A 163 9.72 -10.73 16.31
N PRO A 164 9.33 -11.90 15.76
CA PRO A 164 8.61 -12.92 16.53
C PRO A 164 9.44 -13.48 17.67
#